data_9e9124c115a8a6a0387667664dbd08b3
#
_entry.id   9e9124c115a8a6a0387667664dbd08b3
#
_cell.length_a   1.000
_cell.length_b   1.000
_cell.length_c   1.000
_cell.angle_alpha   90.00
_cell.angle_beta   90.00
_cell.angle_gamma   90.00
#
_symmetry.space_group_name_H-M   'P 1'
#
loop_
_entity.id
_entity.type
_entity.pdbx_description
1 polymer ?
#
loop_
_entity_poly.entity_id
_entity_poly.type
_entity_poly.pdbx_seq_one_letter_code
_entity_poly.pdbx_strand_id
1 'polypeptide(L)'
;GMINNAMIALTHEDEKQPNTPLSVCVAMSQAYIGYDLQNALREELFNRGIHDIPVATMITQVRVDADDPAFETPSKPIGKFLSKEEADVMAEKYDYIMKEDAGRGYRRVVASPKPQEIVEIGTIRTMVDSGDLVIACGGGGIPVMRQGNHLKGASADFLIILTAVEKVALNYGKPDEKWLDDVTVDEAKQYVEEGHFAPGSMLPKVQAALDFAESKPGRQSLITLLEKAKDGIL
;
A
#
# COMPACT_ATOMS: atom_id res chain seq x y z
N GLY A 1 6.28 -0.78 -11.01
CA GLY A 1 7.12 -1.92 -11.44
C GLY A 1 8.60 -1.65 -11.25
N MET A 2 9.16 -0.63 -11.89
CA MET A 2 10.58 -0.31 -11.81
C MET A 2 11.03 0.05 -10.39
N ILE A 3 10.31 0.93 -9.71
CA ILE A 3 10.58 1.29 -8.31
C ILE A 3 10.40 0.08 -7.39
N ASN A 4 9.35 -0.71 -7.58
CA ASN A 4 9.15 -1.93 -6.80
C ASN A 4 10.32 -2.90 -6.96
N ASN A 5 10.82 -3.13 -8.18
CA ASN A 5 11.99 -3.97 -8.42
C ASN A 5 13.26 -3.40 -7.80
N ALA A 6 13.45 -2.07 -7.87
CA ALA A 6 14.59 -1.42 -7.23
C ALA A 6 14.54 -1.54 -5.71
N MET A 7 13.37 -1.38 -5.12
CA MET A 7 13.18 -1.55 -3.66
C MET A 7 13.40 -3.01 -3.24
N ILE A 8 12.91 -3.98 -4.02
CA ILE A 8 13.21 -5.40 -3.79
C ILE A 8 14.72 -5.63 -3.84
N ALA A 9 15.43 -5.11 -4.84
CA ALA A 9 16.88 -5.28 -4.96
C ALA A 9 17.63 -4.68 -3.77
N LEU A 10 17.21 -3.50 -3.29
CA LEU A 10 17.83 -2.83 -2.13
C LEU A 10 17.57 -3.55 -0.81
N THR A 11 16.44 -4.25 -0.71
CA THR A 11 16.05 -4.98 0.50
C THR A 11 16.55 -6.43 0.51
N HIS A 12 17.00 -6.94 -0.64
CA HIS A 12 17.45 -8.33 -0.80
C HIS A 12 18.81 -8.65 -0.18
N GLU A 13 19.68 -7.66 0.01
CA GLU A 13 20.92 -7.85 0.74
C GLU A 13 20.68 -8.08 2.24
N ASP A 14 19.48 -7.69 2.70
CA ASP A 14 19.00 -7.92 4.06
C ASP A 14 17.67 -8.71 3.93
N GLU A 15 17.70 -10.04 4.02
CA GLU A 15 16.49 -10.91 3.98
C GLU A 15 15.42 -10.54 5.02
N LYS A 16 15.71 -9.56 5.84
CA LYS A 16 14.99 -9.06 6.99
C LYS A 16 14.12 -7.81 6.72
N GLN A 17 14.10 -7.26 5.50
CA GLN A 17 13.26 -6.08 5.23
C GLN A 17 11.99 -6.47 4.45
N PRO A 18 10.79 -6.03 4.92
CA PRO A 18 9.55 -6.31 4.23
C PRO A 18 9.53 -5.63 2.85
N ASN A 19 8.92 -6.28 1.89
CA ASN A 19 8.69 -5.69 0.57
C ASN A 19 7.88 -4.39 0.69
N THR A 20 8.37 -3.32 0.07
CA THR A 20 7.64 -2.05 0.03
C THR A 20 6.28 -2.24 -0.66
N PRO A 21 5.16 -1.88 -0.01
CA PRO A 21 3.84 -2.02 -0.61
C PRO A 21 3.74 -1.34 -1.97
N LEU A 22 3.01 -1.95 -2.90
CA LEU A 22 2.89 -1.42 -4.26
C LEU A 22 2.28 -0.01 -4.29
N SER A 23 1.35 0.30 -3.39
CA SER A 23 0.78 1.64 -3.21
C SER A 23 1.85 2.69 -2.87
N VAL A 24 2.81 2.35 -2.02
CA VAL A 24 3.96 3.22 -1.69
C VAL A 24 4.88 3.38 -2.91
N CYS A 25 5.15 2.31 -3.64
CA CYS A 25 5.92 2.38 -4.89
C CYS A 25 5.24 3.27 -5.94
N VAL A 26 3.90 3.27 -6.01
CA VAL A 26 3.14 4.17 -6.89
C VAL A 26 3.30 5.61 -6.42
N ALA A 27 3.19 5.90 -5.12
CA ALA A 27 3.43 7.25 -4.57
C ALA A 27 4.83 7.76 -4.88
N MET A 28 5.87 6.95 -4.68
CA MET A 28 7.26 7.27 -5.04
C MET A 28 7.41 7.54 -6.55
N SER A 29 6.71 6.75 -7.39
CA SER A 29 6.69 6.95 -8.84
C SER A 29 6.02 8.27 -9.24
N GLN A 30 4.92 8.63 -8.58
CA GLN A 30 4.26 9.93 -8.81
C GLN A 30 5.19 11.09 -8.46
N ALA A 31 5.87 11.02 -7.32
CA ALA A 31 6.82 12.07 -6.91
C ALA A 31 8.00 12.17 -7.89
N TYR A 32 8.60 11.06 -8.29
CA TYR A 32 9.74 11.02 -9.20
C TYR A 32 9.38 11.60 -10.57
N ILE A 33 8.34 11.07 -11.23
CA ILE A 33 7.91 11.53 -12.55
C ILE A 33 7.38 12.96 -12.48
N GLY A 34 6.64 13.28 -11.41
CA GLY A 34 6.10 14.62 -11.19
C GLY A 34 7.19 15.67 -11.03
N TYR A 35 8.29 15.36 -10.35
CA TYR A 35 9.45 16.22 -10.23
C TYR A 35 10.04 16.57 -11.61
N ASP A 36 10.27 15.56 -12.45
CA ASP A 36 10.83 15.79 -13.81
C ASP A 36 9.87 16.62 -14.66
N LEU A 37 8.57 16.28 -14.67
CA LEU A 37 7.56 17.03 -15.42
C LEU A 37 7.42 18.48 -14.92
N GLN A 38 7.45 18.67 -13.60
CA GLN A 38 7.34 20.00 -12.99
C GLN A 38 8.51 20.91 -13.41
N ASN A 39 9.73 20.37 -13.45
CA ASN A 39 10.90 21.11 -13.89
C ASN A 39 10.84 21.42 -15.38
N ALA A 40 10.51 20.44 -16.23
CA ALA A 40 10.38 20.62 -17.66
C ALA A 40 9.28 21.66 -18.02
N LEU A 41 8.14 21.62 -17.34
CA LEU A 41 7.07 22.61 -17.55
C LEU A 41 7.49 24.02 -17.12
N ARG A 42 8.17 24.16 -15.99
CA ARG A 42 8.70 25.46 -15.56
C ARG A 42 9.71 26.02 -16.56
N GLU A 43 10.64 25.20 -17.03
CA GLU A 43 11.61 25.60 -18.05
C GLU A 43 10.91 26.08 -19.32
N GLU A 44 9.92 25.35 -19.80
CA GLU A 44 9.17 25.74 -21.00
C GLU A 44 8.35 27.03 -20.81
N LEU A 45 7.74 27.22 -19.65
CA LEU A 45 7.07 28.47 -19.30
C LEU A 45 8.06 29.64 -19.30
N PHE A 46 9.23 29.51 -18.68
CA PHE A 46 10.28 30.53 -18.72
C PHE A 46 10.73 30.85 -20.12
N ASN A 47 10.95 29.87 -20.98
CA ASN A 47 11.33 30.04 -22.37
C ASN A 47 10.29 30.83 -23.18
N ARG A 48 9.03 30.76 -22.76
CA ARG A 48 7.90 31.53 -23.37
C ARG A 48 7.66 32.89 -22.72
N GLY A 49 8.48 33.29 -21.74
CA GLY A 49 8.32 34.54 -21.01
C GLY A 49 7.17 34.53 -19.98
N ILE A 50 6.69 33.35 -19.58
CA ILE A 50 5.63 33.18 -18.59
C ILE A 50 6.28 32.82 -17.26
N HIS A 51 6.20 33.73 -16.28
CA HIS A 51 6.95 33.59 -15.00
C HIS A 51 6.06 33.47 -13.77
N ASP A 52 4.77 33.69 -13.92
CA ASP A 52 3.79 33.86 -12.83
C ASP A 52 2.80 32.68 -12.70
N ILE A 53 2.95 31.64 -13.51
CA ILE A 53 2.13 30.42 -13.38
C ILE A 53 2.83 29.42 -12.48
N PRO A 54 2.28 29.11 -11.29
CA PRO A 54 2.79 28.05 -10.44
C PRO A 54 2.61 26.66 -11.09
N VAL A 55 3.59 25.78 -10.89
CA VAL A 55 3.51 24.37 -11.30
C VAL A 55 3.71 23.50 -10.07
N ALA A 56 2.75 22.65 -9.79
CA ALA A 56 2.78 21.76 -8.63
C ALA A 56 2.51 20.31 -9.01
N THR A 57 3.20 19.39 -8.32
CA THR A 57 2.92 17.95 -8.38
C THR A 57 2.19 17.53 -7.14
N MET A 58 1.08 16.82 -7.31
CA MET A 58 0.27 16.31 -6.20
C MET A 58 0.29 14.78 -6.18
N ILE A 59 0.65 14.21 -5.03
CA ILE A 59 0.43 12.79 -4.75
C ILE A 59 -1.08 12.57 -4.70
N THR A 60 -1.58 11.69 -5.54
CA THR A 60 -3.02 11.53 -5.78
C THR A 60 -3.46 10.11 -5.54
N GLN A 61 -4.51 9.97 -4.75
CA GLN A 61 -5.17 8.71 -4.44
C GLN A 61 -6.48 8.59 -5.22
N VAL A 62 -6.85 7.37 -5.60
CA VAL A 62 -8.11 7.06 -6.23
C VAL A 62 -8.83 5.99 -5.43
N ARG A 63 -10.06 6.27 -5.03
CA ARG A 63 -10.90 5.28 -4.36
C ARG A 63 -11.34 4.23 -5.36
N VAL A 64 -11.23 2.96 -4.96
CA VAL A 64 -11.66 1.79 -5.72
C VAL A 64 -12.62 0.95 -4.89
N ASP A 65 -13.37 0.09 -5.55
CA ASP A 65 -14.23 -0.88 -4.89
C ASP A 65 -13.37 -2.01 -4.32
N ALA A 66 -13.64 -2.41 -3.08
CA ALA A 66 -12.96 -3.55 -2.47
C ALA A 66 -13.33 -4.88 -3.14
N ASP A 67 -14.55 -4.94 -3.69
CA ASP A 67 -15.11 -6.13 -4.35
C ASP A 67 -14.92 -6.09 -5.88
N ASP A 68 -14.03 -5.21 -6.40
CA ASP A 68 -13.76 -5.15 -7.84
C ASP A 68 -13.18 -6.49 -8.33
N PRO A 69 -13.76 -7.11 -9.38
CA PRO A 69 -13.31 -8.41 -9.91
C PRO A 69 -11.84 -8.43 -10.36
N ALA A 70 -11.23 -7.26 -10.58
CA ALA A 70 -9.81 -7.15 -10.90
C ALA A 70 -8.90 -7.68 -9.80
N PHE A 71 -9.36 -7.72 -8.54
CA PHE A 71 -8.59 -8.30 -7.43
C PHE A 71 -8.53 -9.83 -7.50
N GLU A 72 -9.61 -10.47 -7.97
CA GLU A 72 -9.64 -11.93 -8.15
C GLU A 72 -8.88 -12.36 -9.42
N THR A 73 -8.90 -11.50 -10.46
CA THR A 73 -8.28 -11.81 -11.75
C THR A 73 -7.31 -10.71 -12.19
N PRO A 74 -6.12 -10.61 -11.55
CA PRO A 74 -5.12 -9.61 -11.92
C PRO A 74 -4.66 -9.77 -13.37
N SER A 75 -4.59 -8.61 -14.07
CA SER A 75 -4.29 -8.61 -15.51
C SER A 75 -3.31 -7.50 -15.94
N LYS A 76 -3.05 -6.49 -15.11
CA LYS A 76 -2.17 -5.36 -15.47
C LYS A 76 -0.70 -5.76 -15.35
N PRO A 77 0.06 -5.88 -16.46
CA PRO A 77 1.48 -6.23 -16.39
C PRO A 77 2.31 -5.08 -15.81
N ILE A 78 3.22 -5.41 -14.91
CA ILE A 78 4.18 -4.46 -14.32
C ILE A 78 5.59 -5.05 -14.32
N GLY A 79 6.59 -4.17 -14.16
CA GLY A 79 8.00 -4.57 -14.05
C GLY A 79 8.65 -4.96 -15.38
N LYS A 80 9.82 -5.57 -15.31
CA LYS A 80 10.59 -6.04 -16.46
C LYS A 80 10.05 -7.37 -17.01
N PHE A 81 10.45 -7.70 -18.22
CA PHE A 81 10.26 -9.04 -18.79
C PHE A 81 11.26 -10.02 -18.16
N LEU A 82 10.79 -11.20 -17.86
CA LEU A 82 11.54 -12.30 -17.25
C LEU A 82 11.48 -13.53 -18.15
N SER A 83 12.46 -14.44 -18.04
CA SER A 83 12.33 -15.78 -18.57
C SER A 83 11.28 -16.56 -17.81
N LYS A 84 10.88 -17.73 -18.31
CA LYS A 84 9.93 -18.59 -17.59
C LYS A 84 10.50 -19.04 -16.25
N GLU A 85 11.78 -19.43 -16.23
CA GLU A 85 12.46 -19.91 -15.04
C GLU A 85 12.56 -18.81 -13.97
N GLU A 86 12.93 -17.58 -14.37
CA GLU A 86 12.94 -16.42 -13.46
C GLU A 86 11.55 -16.11 -12.91
N ALA A 87 10.51 -16.24 -13.75
CA ALA A 87 9.13 -15.99 -13.35
C ALA A 87 8.62 -17.03 -12.35
N ASP A 88 8.96 -18.32 -12.57
CA ASP A 88 8.60 -19.41 -11.67
C ASP A 88 9.23 -19.20 -10.27
N VAL A 89 10.49 -18.79 -10.22
CA VAL A 89 11.18 -18.43 -8.96
C VAL A 89 10.50 -17.24 -8.26
N MET A 90 10.12 -16.20 -9.02
CA MET A 90 9.44 -15.03 -8.44
C MET A 90 8.04 -15.36 -7.93
N ALA A 91 7.32 -16.24 -8.63
CA ALA A 91 6.02 -16.72 -8.20
C ALA A 91 6.13 -17.51 -6.89
N GLU A 92 7.08 -18.43 -6.78
CA GLU A 92 7.29 -19.25 -5.59
C GLU A 92 7.77 -18.43 -4.38
N LYS A 93 8.75 -17.55 -4.59
CA LYS A 93 9.38 -16.79 -3.50
C LYS A 93 8.51 -15.66 -2.94
N TYR A 94 7.69 -15.02 -3.79
CA TYR A 94 6.95 -13.80 -3.43
C TYR A 94 5.45 -13.91 -3.60
N ASP A 95 4.93 -15.08 -3.93
CA ASP A 95 3.51 -15.30 -4.25
C ASP A 95 3.00 -14.34 -5.35
N TYR A 96 3.85 -14.07 -6.36
CA TYR A 96 3.49 -13.18 -7.45
C TYR A 96 2.76 -13.93 -8.55
N ILE A 97 1.68 -13.34 -9.05
CA ILE A 97 1.00 -13.83 -10.24
C ILE A 97 1.82 -13.40 -11.46
N MET A 98 2.39 -14.38 -12.17
CA MET A 98 3.19 -14.18 -13.36
C MET A 98 2.40 -14.60 -14.60
N LYS A 99 2.39 -13.77 -15.64
CA LYS A 99 1.75 -14.09 -16.92
C LYS A 99 2.69 -13.78 -18.08
N GLU A 100 2.55 -14.58 -19.14
CA GLU A 100 3.22 -14.34 -20.42
C GLU A 100 2.65 -13.03 -21.03
N ASP A 101 3.50 -12.18 -21.58
CA ASP A 101 3.12 -10.87 -22.13
C ASP A 101 3.59 -10.75 -23.60
N ALA A 102 2.69 -11.12 -24.49
CA ALA A 102 2.78 -10.91 -25.94
C ALA A 102 4.07 -11.46 -26.62
N GLY A 103 4.51 -12.66 -26.24
CA GLY A 103 5.68 -13.32 -26.82
C GLY A 103 7.04 -12.74 -26.39
N ARG A 104 7.05 -11.77 -25.46
CA ARG A 104 8.26 -11.09 -25.00
C ARG A 104 8.84 -11.63 -23.70
N GLY A 105 8.16 -12.59 -23.08
CA GLY A 105 8.51 -13.18 -21.80
C GLY A 105 7.41 -12.99 -20.75
N TYR A 106 7.75 -13.25 -19.51
CA TYR A 106 6.81 -13.23 -18.38
C TYR A 106 6.92 -11.93 -17.60
N ARG A 107 5.78 -11.44 -17.14
CA ARG A 107 5.71 -10.26 -16.24
C ARG A 107 4.79 -10.53 -15.06
N ARG A 108 5.10 -9.89 -13.93
CA ARG A 108 4.15 -9.82 -12.83
C ARG A 108 2.89 -9.08 -13.29
N VAL A 109 1.72 -9.64 -12.96
CA VAL A 109 0.45 -8.95 -13.14
C VAL A 109 -0.14 -8.57 -11.80
N VAL A 110 -0.76 -7.40 -11.75
CA VAL A 110 -1.44 -6.87 -10.56
C VAL A 110 -2.87 -6.51 -10.88
N ALA A 111 -3.70 -6.38 -9.85
CA ALA A 111 -5.04 -5.85 -9.98
C ALA A 111 -5.01 -4.42 -10.54
N SER A 112 -5.99 -4.10 -11.38
CA SER A 112 -6.21 -2.75 -11.91
C SER A 112 -7.68 -2.39 -11.74
N PRO A 113 -8.15 -2.21 -10.50
CA PRO A 113 -9.54 -1.93 -10.21
C PRO A 113 -9.97 -0.59 -10.82
N LYS A 114 -11.27 -0.48 -11.11
CA LYS A 114 -11.83 0.72 -11.73
C LYS A 114 -11.86 1.88 -10.71
N PRO A 115 -11.26 3.05 -11.01
CA PRO A 115 -11.35 4.23 -10.16
C PRO A 115 -12.79 4.72 -10.05
N GLN A 116 -13.23 5.02 -8.82
CA GLN A 116 -14.55 5.58 -8.51
C GLN A 116 -14.48 7.07 -8.19
N GLU A 117 -13.43 7.50 -7.49
CA GLU A 117 -13.30 8.86 -6.99
C GLU A 117 -11.82 9.24 -6.84
N ILE A 118 -11.48 10.48 -7.17
CA ILE A 118 -10.18 11.07 -6.85
C ILE A 118 -10.29 11.71 -5.47
N VAL A 119 -9.50 11.24 -4.51
CA VAL A 119 -9.58 11.69 -3.11
C VAL A 119 -9.26 13.18 -2.98
N GLU A 120 -8.23 13.64 -3.67
CA GLU A 120 -7.74 15.01 -3.62
C GLU A 120 -8.44 15.97 -4.63
N ILE A 121 -9.55 15.57 -5.22
CA ILE A 121 -10.21 16.33 -6.30
C ILE A 121 -10.56 17.77 -5.92
N GLY A 122 -10.95 17.99 -4.65
CA GLY A 122 -11.25 19.32 -4.14
C GLY A 122 -10.05 20.25 -4.18
N THR A 123 -8.88 19.75 -3.72
CA THR A 123 -7.62 20.50 -3.73
C THR A 123 -7.15 20.78 -5.16
N ILE A 124 -7.23 19.74 -6.05
CA ILE A 124 -6.87 19.89 -7.45
C ILE A 124 -7.70 21.00 -8.10
N ARG A 125 -9.02 21.03 -7.90
CA ARG A 125 -9.91 22.06 -8.43
C ARG A 125 -9.52 23.44 -7.93
N THR A 126 -9.30 23.60 -6.62
CA THR A 126 -8.90 24.89 -6.04
C THR A 126 -7.64 25.43 -6.67
N MET A 127 -6.62 24.60 -6.86
CA MET A 127 -5.36 25.01 -7.51
C MET A 127 -5.58 25.39 -8.96
N VAL A 128 -6.32 24.58 -9.74
CA VAL A 128 -6.62 24.86 -11.14
C VAL A 128 -7.44 26.14 -11.29
N ASP A 129 -8.44 26.35 -10.43
CA ASP A 129 -9.27 27.56 -10.42
C ASP A 129 -8.46 28.81 -10.04
N SER A 130 -7.36 28.64 -9.30
CA SER A 130 -6.40 29.70 -8.98
C SER A 130 -5.41 29.99 -10.12
N GLY A 131 -5.44 29.23 -11.21
CA GLY A 131 -4.56 29.39 -12.37
C GLY A 131 -3.28 28.56 -12.32
N ASP A 132 -3.14 27.64 -11.36
CA ASP A 132 -1.98 26.77 -11.22
C ASP A 132 -1.99 25.64 -12.25
N LEU A 133 -0.82 25.24 -12.73
CA LEU A 133 -0.63 23.99 -13.47
C LEU A 133 -0.44 22.84 -12.49
N VAL A 134 -1.35 21.86 -12.49
CA VAL A 134 -1.34 20.74 -11.55
C VAL A 134 -1.03 19.43 -12.25
N ILE A 135 0.02 18.75 -11.82
CA ILE A 135 0.36 17.39 -12.22
C ILE A 135 -0.25 16.45 -11.17
N ALA A 136 -1.27 15.70 -11.54
CA ALA A 136 -2.01 14.83 -10.64
C ALA A 136 -2.26 13.45 -11.26
N CYS A 137 -2.70 12.50 -10.45
CA CYS A 137 -3.10 11.15 -10.87
C CYS A 137 -2.02 10.36 -11.63
N GLY A 138 -0.75 10.60 -11.37
CA GLY A 138 0.34 9.86 -12.00
C GLY A 138 0.13 8.34 -11.91
N GLY A 139 0.31 7.63 -13.03
CA GLY A 139 0.06 6.19 -13.11
C GLY A 139 -1.40 5.76 -12.94
N GLY A 140 -2.35 6.70 -12.96
CA GLY A 140 -3.78 6.47 -12.72
C GLY A 140 -4.22 6.67 -11.27
N GLY A 141 -3.35 7.24 -10.41
CA GLY A 141 -3.58 7.41 -8.98
C GLY A 141 -3.15 6.19 -8.16
N ILE A 142 -3.04 6.38 -6.86
CA ILE A 142 -2.77 5.30 -5.91
C ILE A 142 -4.12 4.68 -5.55
N PRO A 143 -4.38 3.40 -5.89
CA PRO A 143 -5.65 2.78 -5.57
C PRO A 143 -5.76 2.60 -4.06
N VAL A 144 -6.83 3.12 -3.48
CA VAL A 144 -7.14 3.00 -2.05
C VAL A 144 -8.58 2.53 -1.85
N MET A 145 -8.79 1.78 -0.79
CA MET A 145 -10.11 1.35 -0.33
C MET A 145 -10.46 2.08 0.96
N ARG A 146 -11.72 2.42 1.14
CA ARG A 146 -12.20 3.00 2.39
C ARG A 146 -12.42 1.90 3.41
N GLN A 147 -11.78 2.02 4.56
CA GLN A 147 -11.93 1.12 5.70
C GLN A 147 -12.26 1.98 6.94
N GLY A 148 -13.53 2.10 7.26
CA GLY A 148 -13.99 3.04 8.28
C GLY A 148 -13.58 4.48 7.95
N ASN A 149 -12.75 5.09 8.81
CA ASN A 149 -12.22 6.45 8.62
C ASN A 149 -10.84 6.48 7.93
N HIS A 150 -10.31 5.34 7.51
CA HIS A 150 -9.00 5.23 6.88
C HIS A 150 -9.11 4.93 5.39
N LEU A 151 -8.14 5.46 4.64
CA LEU A 151 -7.88 5.06 3.26
C LEU A 151 -6.68 4.10 3.29
N LYS A 152 -6.88 2.90 2.78
CA LYS A 152 -5.88 1.85 2.72
C LYS A 152 -5.49 1.57 1.28
N GLY A 153 -4.19 1.43 1.01
CA GLY A 153 -3.70 1.00 -0.29
C GLY A 153 -4.31 -0.34 -0.70
N ALA A 154 -4.93 -0.38 -1.88
CA ALA A 154 -5.64 -1.56 -2.38
C ALA A 154 -4.76 -2.79 -2.65
N SER A 155 -3.45 -2.66 -2.53
CA SER A 155 -2.45 -3.71 -2.76
C SER A 155 -1.68 -4.12 -1.51
N ALA A 156 -2.19 -3.83 -0.31
CA ALA A 156 -1.50 -4.19 0.93
C ALA A 156 -1.79 -5.66 1.29
N ASP A 157 -0.77 -6.48 1.29
CA ASP A 157 -0.83 -7.88 1.74
C ASP A 157 -0.53 -8.02 3.24
N PHE A 158 -0.05 -6.95 3.89
CA PHE A 158 0.31 -6.91 5.29
C PHE A 158 -0.12 -5.59 5.95
N LEU A 159 -0.78 -5.67 7.12
CA LEU A 159 -1.18 -4.52 7.92
C LEU A 159 -0.32 -4.41 9.17
N ILE A 160 0.36 -3.27 9.35
CA ILE A 160 1.10 -2.97 10.57
C ILE A 160 0.38 -1.89 11.34
N ILE A 161 0.05 -2.16 12.59
CA ILE A 161 -0.54 -1.21 13.52
C ILE A 161 0.50 -0.88 14.59
N LEU A 162 1.05 0.32 14.55
CA LEU A 162 2.02 0.78 15.55
C LEU A 162 1.28 1.31 16.78
N THR A 163 1.72 0.88 17.95
CA THR A 163 1.10 1.21 19.24
C THR A 163 2.16 1.46 20.31
N ALA A 164 1.74 1.77 21.53
CA ALA A 164 2.63 2.06 22.66
C ALA A 164 3.10 0.81 23.42
N VAL A 165 2.72 -0.38 22.95
CA VAL A 165 3.11 -1.66 23.57
C VAL A 165 3.74 -2.59 22.54
N GLU A 166 4.68 -3.43 22.97
CA GLU A 166 5.42 -4.36 22.10
C GLU A 166 4.52 -5.45 21.51
N LYS A 167 3.59 -5.95 22.30
CA LYS A 167 2.65 -7.03 21.92
C LYS A 167 1.24 -6.72 22.42
N VAL A 168 0.28 -7.42 21.89
CA VAL A 168 -1.08 -7.46 22.43
C VAL A 168 -1.13 -8.37 23.64
N ALA A 169 -1.86 -7.99 24.68
CA ALA A 169 -2.06 -8.83 25.86
C ALA A 169 -3.55 -9.08 26.11
N LEU A 170 -3.86 -10.30 26.57
CA LEU A 170 -5.14 -10.59 27.20
C LEU A 170 -5.11 -10.01 28.62
N ASN A 171 -6.24 -9.46 29.06
CA ASN A 171 -6.41 -8.93 30.42
C ASN A 171 -5.32 -7.95 30.86
N TYR A 172 -4.89 -7.07 29.95
CA TYR A 172 -3.83 -6.10 30.19
C TYR A 172 -4.00 -5.34 31.50
N GLY A 173 -2.94 -5.32 32.33
CA GLY A 173 -2.92 -4.68 33.66
C GLY A 173 -3.66 -5.46 34.76
N LYS A 174 -4.09 -6.71 34.52
CA LYS A 174 -4.72 -7.58 35.53
C LYS A 174 -3.74 -8.69 35.98
N PRO A 175 -4.02 -9.38 37.11
CA PRO A 175 -3.14 -10.46 37.62
C PRO A 175 -2.98 -11.64 36.68
N ASP A 176 -3.91 -11.84 35.74
CA ASP A 176 -3.94 -12.89 34.72
C ASP A 176 -3.56 -12.38 33.33
N GLU A 177 -2.77 -11.32 33.26
CA GLU A 177 -2.23 -10.77 32.01
C GLU A 177 -1.40 -11.83 31.27
N LYS A 178 -1.68 -11.98 29.97
CA LYS A 178 -0.95 -12.87 29.08
C LYS A 178 -0.63 -12.18 27.76
N TRP A 179 0.65 -12.05 27.45
CA TRP A 179 1.14 -11.51 26.18
C TRP A 179 0.95 -12.52 25.05
N LEU A 180 0.54 -12.02 23.87
CA LEU A 180 0.28 -12.82 22.68
C LEU A 180 1.43 -12.61 21.67
N ASP A 181 1.94 -13.72 21.13
CA ASP A 181 2.88 -13.72 20.01
C ASP A 181 2.11 -13.88 18.69
N ASP A 182 1.87 -15.10 18.27
CA ASP A 182 1.07 -15.41 17.09
C ASP A 182 -0.35 -15.80 17.51
N VAL A 183 -1.33 -15.27 16.80
CA VAL A 183 -2.75 -15.50 17.07
C VAL A 183 -3.48 -15.74 15.76
N THR A 184 -4.24 -16.79 15.68
CA THR A 184 -5.13 -17.05 14.54
C THR A 184 -6.32 -16.09 14.55
N VAL A 185 -6.96 -15.91 13.38
CA VAL A 185 -8.16 -15.09 13.25
C VAL A 185 -9.26 -15.56 14.19
N ASP A 186 -9.47 -16.88 14.30
CA ASP A 186 -10.52 -17.46 15.15
C ASP A 186 -10.26 -17.23 16.64
N GLU A 187 -9.01 -17.43 17.10
CA GLU A 187 -8.62 -17.11 18.48
C GLU A 187 -8.79 -15.62 18.79
N ALA A 188 -8.38 -14.73 17.88
CA ALA A 188 -8.51 -13.30 18.10
C ALA A 188 -9.98 -12.86 18.17
N LYS A 189 -10.88 -13.45 17.37
CA LYS A 189 -12.33 -13.23 17.47
C LYS A 189 -12.87 -13.69 18.82
N GLN A 190 -12.50 -14.87 19.26
CA GLN A 190 -12.90 -15.37 20.57
C GLN A 190 -12.46 -14.41 21.69
N TYR A 191 -11.22 -13.92 21.67
CA TYR A 191 -10.73 -12.96 22.66
C TYR A 191 -11.43 -11.60 22.61
N VAL A 192 -11.91 -11.18 21.44
CA VAL A 192 -12.75 -9.99 21.29
C VAL A 192 -14.11 -10.22 21.94
N GLU A 193 -14.78 -11.35 21.70
CA GLU A 193 -16.07 -11.73 22.28
C GLU A 193 -16.00 -11.88 23.80
N GLU A 194 -14.91 -12.44 24.32
CA GLU A 194 -14.63 -12.59 25.74
C GLU A 194 -14.28 -11.26 26.44
N GLY A 195 -14.09 -10.17 25.67
CA GLY A 195 -13.86 -8.82 26.21
C GLY A 195 -12.47 -8.59 26.79
N HIS A 196 -11.45 -9.28 26.30
CA HIS A 196 -10.08 -9.16 26.80
C HIS A 196 -9.41 -7.82 26.46
N PHE A 197 -9.92 -7.07 25.48
CA PHE A 197 -9.29 -5.85 24.97
C PHE A 197 -10.02 -4.59 25.40
N ALA A 198 -9.29 -3.57 25.81
CA ALA A 198 -9.86 -2.29 26.25
C ALA A 198 -10.59 -1.57 25.09
N PRO A 199 -11.90 -1.22 25.23
CA PRO A 199 -12.72 -0.68 24.13
C PRO A 199 -12.19 0.64 23.54
N GLY A 200 -11.56 1.49 24.35
CA GLY A 200 -11.05 2.79 23.91
C GLY A 200 -9.62 2.80 23.36
N SER A 201 -8.93 1.65 23.34
CA SER A 201 -7.51 1.63 22.94
C SER A 201 -7.11 0.41 22.12
N MET A 202 -7.08 -0.79 22.69
CA MET A 202 -6.60 -2.00 22.02
C MET A 202 -7.68 -2.65 21.14
N LEU A 203 -8.93 -2.69 21.58
CA LEU A 203 -10.03 -3.32 20.83
C LEU A 203 -10.16 -2.80 19.39
N PRO A 204 -10.15 -1.48 19.10
CA PRO A 204 -10.23 -0.99 17.73
C PRO A 204 -9.05 -1.43 16.84
N LYS A 205 -7.87 -1.62 17.43
CA LYS A 205 -6.68 -2.08 16.72
C LYS A 205 -6.77 -3.56 16.36
N VAL A 206 -7.20 -4.39 17.32
CA VAL A 206 -7.43 -5.82 17.09
C VAL A 206 -8.53 -6.02 16.06
N GLN A 207 -9.62 -5.23 16.13
CA GLN A 207 -10.70 -5.31 15.16
C GLN A 207 -10.21 -4.96 13.74
N ALA A 208 -9.44 -3.87 13.58
CA ALA A 208 -8.86 -3.49 12.29
C ALA A 208 -7.88 -4.55 11.75
N ALA A 209 -7.13 -5.21 12.65
CA ALA A 209 -6.25 -6.31 12.30
C ALA A 209 -7.01 -7.55 11.82
N LEU A 210 -8.12 -7.88 12.49
CA LEU A 210 -9.03 -8.96 12.10
C LEU A 210 -9.68 -8.69 10.74
N ASP A 211 -10.34 -7.52 10.59
CA ASP A 211 -11.00 -7.12 9.35
C ASP A 211 -10.04 -7.18 8.16
N PHE A 212 -8.77 -6.85 8.41
CA PHE A 212 -7.75 -6.97 7.38
C PHE A 212 -7.35 -8.41 7.07
N ALA A 213 -7.07 -9.22 8.09
CA ALA A 213 -6.66 -10.61 7.90
C ALA A 213 -7.75 -11.44 7.20
N GLU A 214 -9.03 -11.15 7.48
CA GLU A 214 -10.17 -11.82 6.86
C GLU A 214 -10.49 -11.34 5.45
N SER A 215 -10.06 -10.14 5.08
CA SER A 215 -10.43 -9.53 3.80
C SER A 215 -9.88 -10.26 2.57
N LYS A 216 -8.89 -11.17 2.75
CA LYS A 216 -8.37 -12.06 1.70
C LYS A 216 -7.53 -13.19 2.34
N PRO A 217 -7.59 -14.44 1.84
CA PRO A 217 -6.72 -15.52 2.29
C PRO A 217 -5.23 -15.15 2.20
N GLY A 218 -4.47 -15.54 3.23
CA GLY A 218 -3.02 -15.29 3.30
C GLY A 218 -2.59 -13.90 3.80
N ARG A 219 -3.55 -12.99 4.10
CA ARG A 219 -3.22 -11.70 4.72
C ARG A 219 -2.85 -11.87 6.19
N GLN A 220 -1.87 -11.07 6.62
CA GLN A 220 -1.39 -11.04 7.99
C GLN A 220 -1.43 -9.63 8.55
N SER A 221 -1.56 -9.51 9.86
CA SER A 221 -1.56 -8.24 10.58
C SER A 221 -0.58 -8.30 11.74
N LEU A 222 0.14 -7.22 11.98
CA LEU A 222 1.04 -7.04 13.10
C LEU A 222 0.59 -5.85 13.94
N ILE A 223 0.46 -6.03 15.25
CA ILE A 223 0.26 -4.96 16.23
C ILE A 223 1.49 -4.92 17.13
N THR A 224 2.30 -3.87 17.06
CA THR A 224 3.56 -3.80 17.80
C THR A 224 3.98 -2.37 18.12
N LEU A 225 5.02 -2.24 18.97
CA LEU A 225 5.70 -0.99 19.26
C LEU A 225 6.45 -0.46 18.03
N LEU A 226 6.52 0.86 17.85
CA LEU A 226 7.21 1.47 16.69
C LEU A 226 8.65 0.96 16.54
N GLU A 227 9.40 0.91 17.65
CA GLU A 227 10.80 0.49 17.69
C GLU A 227 10.97 -1.02 17.43
N LYS A 228 9.89 -1.80 17.59
CA LYS A 228 9.84 -3.25 17.38
C LYS A 228 9.19 -3.66 16.07
N ALA A 229 8.72 -2.71 15.28
CA ALA A 229 8.07 -3.01 13.99
C ALA A 229 8.98 -3.84 13.06
N LYS A 230 10.27 -3.59 13.11
CA LYS A 230 11.27 -4.34 12.34
C LYS A 230 11.35 -5.81 12.77
N ASP A 231 11.36 -6.07 14.08
CA ASP A 231 11.52 -7.41 14.64
C ASP A 231 10.26 -8.28 14.43
N GLY A 232 9.07 -7.66 14.34
CA GLY A 232 7.80 -8.36 14.15
C GLY A 232 7.41 -8.62 12.69
N ILE A 233 8.25 -8.17 11.72
CA ILE A 233 8.06 -8.37 10.29
C ILE A 233 8.97 -9.50 9.77
N LEU A 234 9.89 -9.95 10.59
CA LEU A 234 10.87 -11.01 10.36
C LEU A 234 10.36 -12.33 10.90
#